data_3c41c6b395ea1444140fb9c4a9cab977
#
_entry.id   3c41c6b395ea1444140fb9c4a9cab977
#
_cell.length_a   1.000
_cell.length_b   1.000
_cell.length_c   1.000
_cell.angle_alpha   90.00
_cell.angle_beta   90.00
_cell.angle_gamma   90.00
#
_symmetry.space_group_name_H-M   'P 1'
#
loop_
_entity.id
_entity.type
_entity.pdbx_description
1 polymer ?
#
loop_
_entity_poly.entity_id
_entity_poly.type
_entity_poly.pdbx_seq_one_letter_code
_entity_poly.pdbx_strand_id
1 'polypeptide(L)'
;MDFHHKNNYGLYALEILAQYHNISINPEEIKHKFDINGVGLDLTSWLLAAKSLELKVKAVKKTIERLNFIYLPALVWREDGHHFILTKVNKESNRYLTYDLEQRNPRVLEQAEFEDLY
;
A
#
# COMPACT_ATOMS: atom_id res chain seq x y z
N MET A 1 12.57 9.33 -17.95
CA MET A 1 13.04 8.30 -17.16
C MET A 1 12.67 8.43 -15.73
N ASP A 2 12.34 7.38 -15.15
CA ASP A 2 11.63 7.57 -14.03
C ASP A 2 11.86 6.57 -12.98
N PHE A 3 13.12 6.33 -12.68
CA PHE A 3 13.49 5.51 -11.57
C PHE A 3 12.94 6.05 -10.24
N HIS A 4 12.45 7.27 -10.22
CA HIS A 4 11.81 7.82 -9.03
C HIS A 4 10.48 7.14 -8.71
N HIS A 5 9.81 6.58 -9.69
CA HIS A 5 8.56 5.88 -9.46
C HIS A 5 8.72 4.76 -8.44
N LYS A 6 9.82 4.01 -8.55
CA LYS A 6 10.07 2.90 -7.66
C LYS A 6 10.12 3.33 -6.20
N ASN A 7 10.66 4.52 -5.94
CA ASN A 7 10.79 5.04 -4.59
C ASN A 7 9.50 5.74 -4.11
N ASN A 8 8.56 5.98 -5.02
CA ASN A 8 7.33 6.71 -4.71
C ASN A 8 6.10 5.83 -4.63
N TYR A 9 6.25 4.51 -4.67
CA TYR A 9 5.09 3.62 -4.57
C TYR A 9 4.38 3.77 -3.24
N GLY A 10 5.13 3.96 -2.16
CA GLY A 10 4.52 4.22 -0.86
C GLY A 10 3.69 5.49 -0.86
N LEU A 11 4.21 6.57 -1.45
CA LEU A 11 3.48 7.82 -1.55
C LEU A 11 2.22 7.66 -2.40
N TYR A 12 2.32 6.95 -3.53
CA TYR A 12 1.16 6.71 -4.38
C TYR A 12 0.10 5.91 -3.64
N ALA A 13 0.52 4.87 -2.88
CA ALA A 13 -0.42 4.11 -2.06
C ALA A 13 -1.12 5.00 -1.04
N LEU A 14 -0.40 5.94 -0.44
CA LEU A 14 -0.99 6.87 0.52
C LEU A 14 -2.05 7.74 -0.15
N GLU A 15 -1.78 8.23 -1.38
CA GLU A 15 -2.77 9.00 -2.13
C GLU A 15 -4.04 8.20 -2.38
N ILE A 16 -3.90 6.94 -2.79
CA ILE A 16 -5.04 6.07 -3.07
C ILE A 16 -5.86 5.83 -1.81
N LEU A 17 -5.20 5.50 -0.72
CA LEU A 17 -5.89 5.24 0.55
C LEU A 17 -6.57 6.49 1.09
N ALA A 18 -5.94 7.65 0.94
CA ALA A 18 -6.54 8.91 1.33
C ALA A 18 -7.81 9.19 0.52
N GLN A 19 -7.75 8.98 -0.79
CA GLN A 19 -8.91 9.15 -1.66
C GLN A 19 -10.04 8.21 -1.26
N TYR A 20 -9.71 6.98 -0.90
CA TYR A 20 -10.70 6.01 -0.44
C TYR A 20 -11.47 6.54 0.76
N HIS A 21 -10.80 7.30 1.62
CA HIS A 21 -11.41 7.90 2.81
C HIS A 21 -11.85 9.35 2.60
N ASN A 22 -11.91 9.80 1.34
CA ASN A 22 -12.32 11.16 0.98
C ASN A 22 -11.42 12.24 1.59
N ILE A 23 -10.14 11.94 1.71
CA ILE A 23 -9.14 12.89 2.20
C ILE A 23 -8.30 13.37 1.03
N SER A 24 -8.25 14.70 0.86
CA SER A 24 -7.38 15.29 -0.16
C SER A 24 -5.98 15.47 0.40
N ILE A 25 -4.98 15.11 -0.38
CA ILE A 25 -3.60 15.32 0.02
C ILE A 25 -2.82 16.03 -1.08
N ASN A 26 -1.75 16.70 -0.67
CA ASN A 26 -0.79 17.28 -1.58
C ASN A 26 0.47 16.42 -1.54
N PRO A 27 0.74 15.61 -2.58
CA PRO A 27 1.88 14.71 -2.56
C PRO A 27 3.23 15.42 -2.36
N GLU A 28 3.37 16.61 -2.92
CA GLU A 28 4.62 17.36 -2.78
C GLU A 28 4.86 17.79 -1.33
N GLU A 29 3.80 18.15 -0.64
CA GLU A 29 3.90 18.52 0.76
C GLU A 29 4.29 17.34 1.63
N ILE A 30 3.72 16.15 1.35
CA ILE A 30 4.06 14.92 2.05
C ILE A 30 5.53 14.56 1.81
N LYS A 31 5.98 14.64 0.57
CA LYS A 31 7.38 14.38 0.24
C LYS A 31 8.30 15.33 1.00
N HIS A 32 7.96 16.60 1.03
CA HIS A 32 8.77 17.61 1.69
C HIS A 32 8.91 17.33 3.19
N LYS A 33 7.85 16.90 3.83
CA LYS A 33 7.84 16.66 5.27
C LYS A 33 8.44 15.32 5.68
N PHE A 34 8.22 14.28 4.89
CA PHE A 34 8.49 12.91 5.30
C PHE A 34 9.52 12.18 4.46
N ASP A 35 9.81 12.67 3.26
CA ASP A 35 10.81 12.08 2.38
C ASP A 35 11.92 13.11 2.12
N ILE A 36 12.57 13.50 3.20
CA ILE A 36 13.56 14.58 3.17
C ILE A 36 14.72 14.24 2.23
N ASN A 37 15.13 12.98 2.19
CA ASN A 37 16.28 12.56 1.40
C ASN A 37 15.94 12.23 -0.06
N GLY A 38 14.66 12.28 -0.43
CA GLY A 38 14.23 12.03 -1.79
C GLY A 38 14.36 10.57 -2.25
N VAL A 39 14.50 9.63 -1.31
CA VAL A 39 14.68 8.22 -1.63
C VAL A 39 13.42 7.40 -1.45
N GLY A 40 12.31 8.06 -1.17
CA GLY A 40 11.03 7.41 -0.92
C GLY A 40 10.73 7.32 0.56
N LEU A 41 9.51 6.94 0.88
CA LEU A 41 9.07 6.79 2.27
C LEU A 41 9.39 5.39 2.75
N ASP A 42 10.09 5.28 3.89
CA ASP A 42 10.19 4.00 4.57
C ASP A 42 8.90 3.76 5.36
N LEU A 43 8.78 2.58 5.97
CA LEU A 43 7.56 2.23 6.68
C LEU A 43 7.25 3.19 7.81
N THR A 44 8.24 3.56 8.59
CA THR A 44 8.05 4.49 9.71
C THR A 44 7.57 5.85 9.21
N SER A 45 8.22 6.39 8.19
CA SER A 45 7.82 7.67 7.60
C SER A 45 6.43 7.61 6.99
N TRP A 46 6.11 6.49 6.33
CA TRP A 46 4.79 6.28 5.75
C TRP A 46 3.70 6.31 6.82
N LEU A 47 3.94 5.62 7.94
CA LEU A 47 2.97 5.59 9.05
C LEU A 47 2.78 6.98 9.65
N LEU A 48 3.86 7.74 9.80
CA LEU A 48 3.76 9.11 10.30
C LEU A 48 2.99 10.01 9.34
N ALA A 49 3.24 9.87 8.05
CA ALA A 49 2.52 10.64 7.03
C ALA A 49 1.03 10.30 7.06
N ALA A 50 0.68 9.02 7.15
CA ALA A 50 -0.71 8.61 7.23
C ALA A 50 -1.40 9.16 8.46
N LYS A 51 -0.73 9.14 9.60
CA LYS A 51 -1.28 9.69 10.83
C LYS A 51 -1.48 11.19 10.76
N SER A 52 -0.59 11.90 10.03
CA SER A 52 -0.74 13.33 9.85
C SER A 52 -1.99 13.71 9.06
N LEU A 53 -2.51 12.75 8.29
CA LEU A 53 -3.75 12.90 7.53
C LEU A 53 -4.96 12.38 8.32
N GLU A 54 -4.76 12.05 9.59
CA GLU A 54 -5.78 11.51 10.48
C GLU A 54 -6.27 10.12 10.05
N LEU A 55 -5.49 9.40 9.26
CA LEU A 55 -5.77 8.01 8.95
C LEU A 55 -5.36 7.15 10.13
N LYS A 56 -6.26 6.26 10.56
CA LYS A 56 -5.97 5.33 11.64
C LYS A 56 -5.30 4.11 11.05
N VAL A 57 -3.99 4.02 11.21
CA VAL A 57 -3.18 2.96 10.60
C VAL A 57 -2.27 2.32 11.64
N LYS A 58 -1.97 1.07 11.42
CA LYS A 58 -0.91 0.38 12.16
C LYS A 58 -0.30 -0.70 11.29
N ALA A 59 0.96 -0.99 11.53
CA ALA A 59 1.64 -2.08 10.84
C ALA A 59 1.42 -3.37 11.62
N VAL A 60 1.04 -4.42 10.91
CA VAL A 60 0.86 -5.75 11.50
C VAL A 60 1.50 -6.78 10.58
N LYS A 61 1.93 -7.89 11.17
CA LYS A 61 2.36 -9.05 10.40
C LYS A 61 1.25 -10.08 10.47
N LYS A 62 0.78 -10.56 9.32
CA LYS A 62 -0.28 -11.56 9.25
C LYS A 62 0.11 -12.66 8.30
N THR A 63 -0.21 -13.89 8.68
CA THR A 63 -0.12 -15.01 7.76
C THR A 63 -1.28 -14.94 6.77
N ILE A 64 -1.15 -15.64 5.65
CA ILE A 64 -2.19 -15.64 4.62
C ILE A 64 -3.51 -16.10 5.20
N GLU A 65 -3.50 -17.10 6.07
CA GLU A 65 -4.72 -17.63 6.68
C GLU A 65 -5.46 -16.59 7.53
N ARG A 66 -4.75 -15.59 8.03
CA ARG A 66 -5.34 -14.58 8.89
C ARG A 66 -5.73 -13.28 8.17
N LEU A 67 -5.49 -13.20 6.87
CA LEU A 67 -5.82 -11.99 6.12
C LEU A 67 -7.32 -11.69 6.09
N ASN A 68 -8.14 -12.71 6.32
CA ASN A 68 -9.59 -12.52 6.37
C ASN A 68 -10.07 -11.73 7.57
N PHE A 69 -9.19 -11.53 8.54
CA PHE A 69 -9.54 -10.83 9.78
C PHE A 69 -8.96 -9.42 9.84
N ILE A 70 -8.42 -8.92 8.73
CA ILE A 70 -7.92 -7.54 8.69
C ILE A 70 -8.92 -6.65 7.99
N TYR A 71 -8.82 -5.35 8.25
CA TYR A 71 -9.63 -4.36 7.57
C TYR A 71 -9.05 -4.07 6.20
N LEU A 72 -9.90 -4.03 5.20
CA LEU A 72 -9.52 -3.75 3.81
C LEU A 72 -10.08 -2.39 3.39
N PRO A 73 -9.42 -1.70 2.51
CA PRO A 73 -8.18 -2.06 1.83
C PRO A 73 -6.96 -1.97 2.74
N ALA A 74 -5.95 -2.78 2.46
CA ALA A 74 -4.72 -2.82 3.23
C ALA A 74 -3.52 -2.68 2.29
N LEU A 75 -2.53 -1.92 2.72
CA LEU A 75 -1.28 -1.83 1.97
C LEU A 75 -0.39 -3.00 2.38
N VAL A 76 0.05 -3.79 1.40
CA VAL A 76 1.03 -4.84 1.62
C VAL A 76 2.41 -4.23 1.41
N TRP A 77 3.15 -4.12 2.50
CA TRP A 77 4.48 -3.51 2.49
C TRP A 77 5.52 -4.57 2.23
N ARG A 78 6.28 -4.40 1.16
CA ARG A 78 7.35 -5.33 0.79
C ARG A 78 8.70 -4.65 0.92
N GLU A 79 9.68 -5.42 1.36
CA GLU A 79 11.03 -4.89 1.55
C GLU A 79 11.70 -4.48 0.23
N ASP A 80 11.29 -5.09 -0.87
CA ASP A 80 11.84 -4.76 -2.19
C ASP A 80 11.26 -3.48 -2.80
N GLY A 81 10.31 -2.84 -2.11
CA GLY A 81 9.69 -1.61 -2.58
C GLY A 81 8.49 -1.82 -3.51
N HIS A 82 8.19 -3.05 -3.89
CA HIS A 82 7.05 -3.35 -4.78
C HIS A 82 5.78 -3.58 -3.97
N HIS A 83 5.34 -2.53 -3.29
CA HIS A 83 4.13 -2.58 -2.48
C HIS A 83 2.89 -2.70 -3.36
N PHE A 84 1.83 -3.27 -2.82
CA PHE A 84 0.55 -3.30 -3.51
C PHE A 84 -0.58 -3.18 -2.48
N ILE A 85 -1.79 -2.90 -2.97
CA ILE A 85 -2.94 -2.74 -2.10
C ILE A 85 -3.83 -3.98 -2.24
N LEU A 86 -4.13 -4.60 -1.11
CA LEU A 86 -5.08 -5.71 -1.07
C LEU A 86 -6.45 -5.12 -0.82
N THR A 87 -7.36 -5.26 -1.78
CA THR A 87 -8.67 -4.64 -1.71
C THR A 87 -9.77 -5.59 -1.31
N LYS A 88 -9.66 -6.88 -1.64
CA LYS A 88 -10.69 -7.84 -1.32
C LYS A 88 -10.12 -9.25 -1.26
N VAL A 89 -10.64 -10.05 -0.34
CA VAL A 89 -10.27 -11.46 -0.22
C VAL A 89 -11.54 -12.29 -0.37
N ASN A 90 -11.55 -13.25 -1.28
CA ASN A 90 -12.63 -14.19 -1.43
C ASN A 90 -12.20 -15.57 -0.96
N LYS A 91 -12.64 -15.95 0.23
CA LYS A 91 -12.27 -17.22 0.85
C LYS A 91 -12.76 -18.43 0.07
N GLU A 92 -13.95 -18.34 -0.48
CA GLU A 92 -14.56 -19.48 -1.14
C GLU A 92 -13.82 -19.91 -2.38
N SER A 93 -13.32 -18.92 -3.13
CA SER A 93 -12.59 -19.18 -4.36
C SER A 93 -11.07 -19.06 -4.20
N ASN A 94 -10.59 -18.69 -3.00
CA ASN A 94 -9.17 -18.44 -2.72
C ASN A 94 -8.58 -17.43 -3.70
N ARG A 95 -9.32 -16.35 -3.95
CA ARG A 95 -8.87 -15.27 -4.83
C ARG A 95 -8.67 -13.97 -4.07
N TYR A 96 -7.71 -13.20 -4.55
CA TYR A 96 -7.32 -11.96 -3.91
C TYR A 96 -7.35 -10.85 -4.94
N LEU A 97 -8.17 -9.83 -4.69
CA LEU A 97 -8.22 -8.66 -5.55
C LEU A 97 -7.21 -7.65 -5.04
N THR A 98 -6.26 -7.31 -5.88
CA THR A 98 -5.19 -6.38 -5.54
C THR A 98 -5.17 -5.22 -6.50
N TYR A 99 -4.55 -4.13 -6.09
CA TYR A 99 -4.25 -3.01 -6.96
C TYR A 99 -2.74 -2.90 -7.10
N ASP A 100 -2.26 -3.06 -8.32
CA ASP A 100 -0.84 -3.00 -8.64
C ASP A 100 -0.42 -1.54 -8.79
N LEU A 101 0.49 -1.09 -7.93
CA LEU A 101 0.91 0.31 -7.94
C LEU A 101 1.80 0.65 -9.13
N GLU A 102 2.55 -0.33 -9.63
CA GLU A 102 3.42 -0.10 -10.78
C GLU A 102 2.62 -0.01 -12.07
N GLN A 103 1.74 -0.97 -12.30
CA GLN A 103 0.91 -1.01 -13.50
C GLN A 103 -0.34 -0.14 -13.39
N ARG A 104 -0.65 0.30 -12.18
CA ARG A 104 -1.81 1.15 -11.88
C ARG A 104 -3.12 0.55 -12.35
N ASN A 105 -3.28 -0.74 -12.09
CA ASN A 105 -4.51 -1.45 -12.43
C ASN A 105 -4.84 -2.52 -11.41
N PRO A 106 -6.12 -2.92 -11.32
CA PRO A 106 -6.50 -4.03 -10.46
C PRO A 106 -6.09 -5.37 -11.07
N ARG A 107 -5.78 -6.32 -10.20
CA ARG A 107 -5.46 -7.69 -10.60
C ARG A 107 -6.12 -8.67 -9.66
N VAL A 108 -6.66 -9.74 -10.22
CA VAL A 108 -7.16 -10.86 -9.44
C VAL A 108 -6.09 -11.93 -9.41
N LEU A 109 -5.66 -12.30 -8.21
CA LEU A 109 -4.61 -13.30 -8.02
C LEU A 109 -5.20 -14.57 -7.43
N GLU A 110 -4.76 -15.71 -7.94
CA GLU A 110 -5.04 -17.00 -7.30
C GLU A 110 -4.15 -17.13 -6.08
N GLN A 111 -4.48 -18.05 -5.18
CA GLN A 111 -3.73 -18.20 -3.93
C GLN A 111 -2.24 -18.41 -4.15
N ALA A 112 -1.86 -19.27 -5.09
CA ALA A 112 -0.45 -19.55 -5.35
C ALA A 112 0.31 -18.29 -5.79
N GLU A 113 -0.30 -17.49 -6.65
CA GLU A 113 0.30 -16.23 -7.10
C GLU A 113 0.44 -15.25 -5.94
N PHE A 114 -0.58 -15.17 -5.10
CA PHE A 114 -0.57 -14.28 -3.97
C PHE A 114 0.49 -14.69 -2.94
N GLU A 115 0.65 -15.99 -2.71
CA GLU A 115 1.66 -16.51 -1.79
C GLU A 115 3.07 -16.12 -2.22
N ASP A 116 3.33 -16.13 -3.52
CA ASP A 116 4.63 -15.73 -4.05
C ASP A 116 4.92 -14.25 -3.82
N LEU A 117 3.88 -13.41 -3.81
CA LEU A 117 4.04 -11.96 -3.64
C LEU A 117 4.01 -11.55 -2.17
N TYR A 118 3.32 -12.30 -1.36
CA TYR A 118 3.13 -11.96 0.03
C TYR A 118 4.32 -12.43 0.88
#